data_e9881f2896024f527df07f706ae4d18f
#
_entry.id   e9881f2896024f527df07f706ae4d18f
#
_cell.length_a   1.000
_cell.length_b   1.000
_cell.length_c   1.000
_cell.angle_alpha   90.00
_cell.angle_beta   90.00
_cell.angle_gamma   90.00
#
_symmetry.space_group_name_H-M   'P 1'
#
loop_
_entity.id
_entity.type
_entity.pdbx_description
1 polymer ?
#
loop_
_entity_poly.entity_id
_entity_poly.type
_entity_poly.pdbx_seq_one_letter_code
_entity_poly.pdbx_strand_id
1 'polypeptide(L)'
;MTFTGYTQRNTAIIKGFAILSIVFHNYFRWLLPSPGENEFNCSPGNVARLFEMLGQQPGEFINILFSYFGHYGVQLFIFVSGYGLAMSMMHRPTRWGPFMLHRLKKLYPLLLTGMVFYTFGKIVMEGKMLCSWELKEMGLKLLLVHTLFPNSGMSVCGPWWFFGLVFQLYLLFPLLFRCMKRWRWKAFWVILVVSYALIFLFREWIHLYHGEVLMQNAPGHLPEFCLGIMMAFSKDKRLHWGWLLLALVLFVWGNFAPGFYPFTFLSLCVITVFVVEGVKRSPLERKPFHFLWSVLRYFGGLSMLFFAVHGFLRIPVLKVAGWTTGAWWHVCSALIYFLIVWAIAMAAKPFYEFMVRQLDRIGSKQQS
;
A
#
# COMPACT_ATOMS: atom_id res chain seq x y z
N MET A 1 5.12 -24.56 12.26
CA MET A 1 3.76 -24.01 12.07
C MET A 1 3.29 -24.37 10.66
N THR A 2 2.01 -24.55 10.39
CA THR A 2 1.51 -24.87 9.04
C THR A 2 0.73 -23.68 8.49
N PHE A 3 0.93 -23.30 7.25
CA PHE A 3 0.17 -22.26 6.58
C PHE A 3 -1.18 -22.82 6.12
N THR A 4 -2.28 -22.32 6.67
CA THR A 4 -3.62 -22.85 6.36
C THR A 4 -4.32 -22.14 5.21
N GLY A 5 -3.65 -21.15 4.62
CA GLY A 5 -4.21 -20.28 3.57
C GLY A 5 -5.02 -19.11 4.13
N TYR A 6 -5.17 -18.06 3.35
CA TYR A 6 -5.99 -16.91 3.73
C TYR A 6 -7.37 -16.99 3.12
N THR A 7 -8.38 -16.76 3.93
CA THR A 7 -9.76 -16.52 3.50
C THR A 7 -9.94 -15.07 3.04
N GLN A 8 -11.08 -14.76 2.42
CA GLN A 8 -11.44 -13.37 2.11
C GLN A 8 -11.50 -12.50 3.38
N ARG A 9 -11.91 -13.08 4.53
CA ARG A 9 -11.90 -12.41 5.82
C ARG A 9 -10.48 -12.03 6.25
N ASN A 10 -9.53 -12.96 6.18
CA ASN A 10 -8.14 -12.69 6.56
C ASN A 10 -7.52 -11.60 5.69
N THR A 11 -7.69 -11.68 4.36
CA THR A 11 -7.17 -10.66 3.45
C THR A 11 -7.81 -9.30 3.65
N ALA A 12 -9.11 -9.23 4.00
CA ALA A 12 -9.78 -7.99 4.34
C ALA A 12 -9.24 -7.39 5.64
N ILE A 13 -8.97 -8.19 6.67
CA ILE A 13 -8.37 -7.73 7.93
C ILE A 13 -6.97 -7.15 7.68
N ILE A 14 -6.12 -7.85 6.92
CA ILE A 14 -4.77 -7.35 6.57
C ILE A 14 -4.88 -6.01 5.81
N LYS A 15 -5.78 -5.90 4.83
CA LYS A 15 -6.03 -4.65 4.10
C LYS A 15 -6.53 -3.54 4.99
N GLY A 16 -7.38 -3.86 5.97
CA GLY A 16 -7.88 -2.88 6.94
C GLY A 16 -6.77 -2.32 7.82
N PHE A 17 -5.93 -3.19 8.36
CA PHE A 17 -4.74 -2.77 9.09
C PHE A 17 -3.83 -1.91 8.21
N ALA A 18 -3.56 -2.36 6.99
CA ALA A 18 -2.70 -1.68 6.04
C ALA A 18 -3.22 -0.28 5.67
N ILE A 19 -4.52 -0.12 5.36
CA ILE A 19 -5.05 1.19 5.00
C ILE A 19 -5.07 2.16 6.18
N LEU A 20 -5.40 1.69 7.37
CA LEU A 20 -5.35 2.54 8.56
C LEU A 20 -3.92 2.99 8.84
N SER A 21 -2.94 2.09 8.74
CA SER A 21 -1.51 2.42 8.87
C SER A 21 -1.08 3.50 7.86
N ILE A 22 -1.46 3.36 6.58
CA ILE A 22 -1.11 4.32 5.52
C ILE A 22 -1.78 5.68 5.75
N VAL A 23 -3.07 5.70 6.11
CA VAL A 23 -3.81 6.95 6.32
C VAL A 23 -3.20 7.74 7.48
N PHE A 24 -2.93 7.09 8.61
CA PHE A 24 -2.31 7.72 9.76
C PHE A 24 -0.85 8.10 9.51
N HIS A 25 -0.07 7.25 8.80
CA HIS A 25 1.28 7.60 8.37
C HIS A 25 1.29 8.89 7.53
N ASN A 26 0.45 8.95 6.51
CA ASN A 26 0.37 10.09 5.60
C ASN A 26 -0.14 11.36 6.27
N TYR A 27 -0.71 11.29 7.45
CA TYR A 27 -1.08 12.43 8.27
C TYR A 27 0.02 12.79 9.27
N PHE A 28 0.40 11.86 10.14
CA PHE A 28 1.34 12.10 11.23
C PHE A 28 2.74 12.50 10.77
N ARG A 29 3.22 11.98 9.62
CA ARG A 29 4.53 12.37 9.09
C ARG A 29 4.68 13.87 8.77
N TRP A 30 3.60 14.61 8.71
CA TRP A 30 3.59 16.06 8.49
C TRP A 30 3.43 16.86 9.78
N LEU A 31 3.22 16.20 10.89
CA LEU A 31 3.21 16.79 12.22
C LEU A 31 4.56 16.55 12.90
N LEU A 32 5.03 17.53 13.69
CA LEU A 32 6.21 17.36 14.52
C LEU A 32 5.78 16.80 15.88
N PRO A 33 6.56 15.88 16.47
CA PRO A 33 7.81 15.31 15.97
C PRO A 33 7.58 14.20 14.93
N SER A 34 8.40 14.16 13.86
CA SER A 34 8.36 13.10 12.85
C SER A 34 9.77 12.59 12.53
N PRO A 35 10.00 11.28 12.57
CA PRO A 35 11.30 10.69 12.21
C PRO A 35 11.67 10.84 10.73
N GLY A 36 10.69 11.15 9.85
CA GLY A 36 10.92 11.38 8.43
C GLY A 36 11.05 10.12 7.58
N GLU A 37 10.70 8.92 8.11
CA GLU A 37 10.79 7.65 7.37
C GLU A 37 9.67 7.51 6.32
N ASN A 38 9.97 6.83 5.23
CA ASN A 38 8.99 6.40 4.23
C ASN A 38 9.54 5.25 3.36
N GLU A 39 8.70 4.73 2.46
CA GLU A 39 9.04 3.62 1.56
C GLU A 39 10.12 3.93 0.52
N PHE A 40 10.42 5.20 0.26
CA PHE A 40 11.38 5.61 -0.78
C PHE A 40 12.76 5.92 -0.23
N ASN A 41 12.83 6.46 0.98
CA ASN A 41 14.03 6.98 1.60
C ASN A 41 14.30 6.32 2.94
N CYS A 42 15.44 5.67 3.06
CA CYS A 42 16.00 5.29 4.33
C CYS A 42 17.21 6.15 4.64
N SER A 43 17.18 6.82 5.78
CA SER A 43 18.33 7.54 6.31
C SER A 43 18.81 6.86 7.59
N PRO A 44 20.15 6.66 7.77
CA PRO A 44 20.69 6.09 9.01
C PRO A 44 20.27 6.84 10.28
N GLY A 45 20.04 8.15 10.14
CA GLY A 45 19.58 8.99 11.24
C GLY A 45 18.12 8.80 11.64
N ASN A 46 17.29 8.16 10.80
CA ASN A 46 15.86 8.07 11.08
C ASN A 46 15.55 7.16 12.28
N VAL A 47 16.24 6.03 12.41
CA VAL A 47 16.04 5.15 13.57
C VAL A 47 16.62 5.76 14.85
N ALA A 48 17.75 6.46 14.78
CA ALA A 48 18.30 7.18 15.92
C ALA A 48 17.31 8.28 16.37
N ARG A 49 16.78 9.03 15.42
CA ARG A 49 15.77 10.06 15.67
C ARG A 49 14.47 9.48 16.23
N LEU A 50 14.05 8.29 15.78
CA LEU A 50 12.90 7.57 16.36
C LEU A 50 13.08 7.37 17.88
N PHE A 51 14.22 6.84 18.31
CA PHE A 51 14.48 6.58 19.72
C PHE A 51 14.68 7.89 20.53
N GLU A 52 15.34 8.88 19.93
CA GLU A 52 15.50 10.20 20.55
C GLU A 52 14.13 10.85 20.80
N MET A 53 13.25 10.89 19.80
CA MET A 53 11.92 11.46 19.93
C MET A 53 11.04 10.71 20.93
N LEU A 54 11.10 9.37 20.95
CA LEU A 54 10.39 8.57 21.95
C LEU A 54 10.89 8.84 23.37
N GLY A 55 12.19 9.09 23.54
CA GLY A 55 12.77 9.44 24.84
C GLY A 55 12.45 10.86 25.29
N GLN A 56 12.51 11.83 24.38
CA GLN A 56 12.29 13.25 24.70
C GLN A 56 10.79 13.62 24.80
N GLN A 57 9.94 12.97 23.99
CA GLN A 57 8.51 13.28 23.86
C GLN A 57 7.65 12.01 23.92
N PRO A 58 7.66 11.25 25.04
CA PRO A 58 6.94 9.98 25.14
C PRO A 58 5.43 10.13 24.96
N GLY A 59 4.85 11.29 25.22
CA GLY A 59 3.44 11.58 24.96
C GLY A 59 3.05 11.53 23.50
N GLU A 60 4.00 11.77 22.58
CA GLU A 60 3.81 11.73 21.13
C GLU A 60 4.00 10.34 20.50
N PHE A 61 4.06 9.28 21.30
CA PHE A 61 4.41 7.93 20.82
C PHE A 61 3.53 7.46 19.65
N ILE A 62 2.23 7.82 19.63
CA ILE A 62 1.30 7.45 18.54
C ILE A 62 1.74 8.16 17.25
N ASN A 63 1.96 9.46 17.30
CA ASN A 63 2.47 10.24 16.17
C ASN A 63 3.79 9.66 15.65
N ILE A 64 4.75 9.47 16.54
CA ILE A 64 6.10 8.99 16.22
C ILE A 64 6.05 7.59 15.58
N LEU A 65 5.29 6.65 16.16
CA LEU A 65 5.21 5.28 15.65
C LEU A 65 4.49 5.20 14.28
N PHE A 66 3.39 5.92 14.09
CA PHE A 66 2.73 5.95 12.78
C PHE A 66 3.55 6.68 11.73
N SER A 67 4.23 7.77 12.09
CA SER A 67 5.15 8.48 11.19
C SER A 67 6.29 7.62 10.71
N TYR A 68 6.78 6.69 11.55
CA TYR A 68 7.89 5.81 11.22
C TYR A 68 7.41 4.53 10.51
N PHE A 69 6.50 3.76 11.11
CA PHE A 69 6.14 2.41 10.65
C PHE A 69 4.92 2.36 9.74
N GLY A 70 4.10 3.40 9.70
CA GLY A 70 2.80 3.31 9.01
C GLY A 70 2.90 3.13 7.49
N HIS A 71 4.00 3.56 6.85
CA HIS A 71 4.25 3.34 5.41
C HIS A 71 4.31 1.85 5.03
N TYR A 72 4.69 0.98 5.96
CA TYR A 72 4.73 -0.47 5.73
C TYR A 72 3.37 -1.09 5.39
N GLY A 73 2.28 -0.37 5.59
CA GLY A 73 0.97 -0.77 5.07
C GLY A 73 0.94 -0.98 3.56
N VAL A 74 1.78 -0.26 2.78
CA VAL A 74 1.89 -0.42 1.32
C VAL A 74 2.35 -1.83 0.95
N GLN A 75 3.38 -2.35 1.61
CA GLN A 75 3.93 -3.69 1.36
C GLN A 75 2.90 -4.78 1.64
N LEU A 76 2.10 -4.60 2.71
CA LEU A 76 1.00 -5.53 3.02
C LEU A 76 -0.07 -5.53 1.92
N PHE A 77 -0.40 -4.37 1.33
CA PHE A 77 -1.30 -4.31 0.18
C PHE A 77 -0.74 -5.05 -1.03
N ILE A 78 0.54 -4.85 -1.35
CA ILE A 78 1.21 -5.49 -2.48
C ILE A 78 1.22 -7.01 -2.28
N PHE A 79 1.61 -7.48 -1.10
CA PHE A 79 1.62 -8.89 -0.72
C PHE A 79 0.23 -9.54 -0.86
N VAL A 80 -0.79 -8.93 -0.25
CA VAL A 80 -2.17 -9.45 -0.31
C VAL A 80 -2.74 -9.37 -1.74
N SER A 81 -2.31 -8.40 -2.53
CA SER A 81 -2.68 -8.29 -3.95
C SER A 81 -2.14 -9.47 -4.75
N GLY A 82 -0.85 -9.80 -4.60
CA GLY A 82 -0.23 -10.97 -5.22
C GLY A 82 -0.95 -12.27 -4.84
N TYR A 83 -1.24 -12.45 -3.55
CA TYR A 83 -1.99 -13.61 -3.04
C TYR A 83 -3.39 -13.70 -3.65
N GLY A 84 -4.16 -12.62 -3.60
CA GLY A 84 -5.55 -12.61 -4.09
C GLY A 84 -5.66 -12.82 -5.59
N LEU A 85 -4.72 -12.25 -6.37
CA LEU A 85 -4.63 -12.47 -7.81
C LEU A 85 -4.33 -13.92 -8.14
N ALA A 86 -3.38 -14.54 -7.45
CA ALA A 86 -3.03 -15.95 -7.66
C ALA A 86 -4.20 -16.87 -7.31
N MET A 87 -4.88 -16.65 -6.18
CA MET A 87 -6.08 -17.39 -5.82
C MET A 87 -7.18 -17.25 -6.87
N SER A 88 -7.44 -16.03 -7.35
CA SER A 88 -8.41 -15.78 -8.42
C SER A 88 -8.06 -16.51 -9.71
N MET A 89 -6.79 -16.47 -10.14
CA MET A 89 -6.30 -17.10 -11.36
C MET A 89 -6.31 -18.62 -11.27
N MET A 90 -6.12 -19.21 -10.08
CA MET A 90 -6.24 -20.65 -9.88
C MET A 90 -7.70 -21.13 -9.99
N HIS A 91 -8.66 -20.36 -9.46
CA HIS A 91 -10.07 -20.70 -9.52
C HIS A 91 -10.71 -20.42 -10.89
N ARG A 92 -10.29 -19.35 -11.56
CA ARG A 92 -10.81 -18.92 -12.88
C ARG A 92 -9.65 -18.51 -13.78
N PRO A 93 -9.02 -19.49 -14.45
CA PRO A 93 -7.92 -19.22 -15.38
C PRO A 93 -8.39 -18.27 -16.49
N THR A 94 -7.65 -17.19 -16.71
CA THR A 94 -8.02 -16.14 -17.65
C THR A 94 -6.81 -15.79 -18.52
N ARG A 95 -7.04 -15.53 -19.82
CA ARG A 95 -6.00 -15.04 -20.74
C ARG A 95 -5.58 -13.63 -20.37
N TRP A 96 -4.38 -13.21 -20.79
CA TRP A 96 -3.77 -11.93 -20.42
C TRP A 96 -4.67 -10.71 -20.72
N GLY A 97 -5.21 -10.61 -21.96
CA GLY A 97 -6.05 -9.48 -22.36
C GLY A 97 -7.32 -9.30 -21.50
N PRO A 98 -8.20 -10.33 -21.40
CA PRO A 98 -9.37 -10.30 -20.52
C PRO A 98 -9.03 -10.07 -19.05
N PHE A 99 -7.89 -10.59 -18.56
CA PHE A 99 -7.41 -10.30 -17.22
C PHE A 99 -7.13 -8.82 -17.05
N MET A 100 -6.33 -8.22 -17.96
CA MET A 100 -6.00 -6.78 -17.89
C MET A 100 -7.24 -5.91 -17.97
N LEU A 101 -8.14 -6.18 -18.91
CA LEU A 101 -9.40 -5.45 -19.04
C LEU A 101 -10.21 -5.47 -17.72
N HIS A 102 -10.32 -6.65 -17.08
CA HIS A 102 -11.01 -6.77 -15.80
C HIS A 102 -10.31 -5.97 -14.68
N ARG A 103 -8.97 -5.90 -14.68
CA ARG A 103 -8.23 -5.09 -13.70
C ARG A 103 -8.38 -3.59 -13.94
N LEU A 104 -8.31 -3.15 -15.18
CA LEU A 104 -8.50 -1.76 -15.56
C LEU A 104 -9.93 -1.26 -15.25
N LYS A 105 -10.95 -2.08 -15.49
CA LYS A 105 -12.35 -1.79 -15.09
C LYS A 105 -12.53 -1.55 -13.59
N LYS A 106 -11.61 -2.05 -12.74
CA LYS A 106 -11.61 -1.77 -11.29
C LYS A 106 -10.71 -0.62 -10.91
N LEU A 107 -9.60 -0.44 -11.59
CA LEU A 107 -8.58 0.56 -11.26
C LEU A 107 -8.99 1.97 -11.70
N TYR A 108 -9.49 2.11 -12.94
CA TYR A 108 -9.87 3.42 -13.47
C TYR A 108 -11.02 4.10 -12.71
N PRO A 109 -12.12 3.42 -12.34
CA PRO A 109 -13.15 4.05 -11.52
C PRO A 109 -12.63 4.62 -10.20
N LEU A 110 -11.68 3.93 -9.55
CA LEU A 110 -11.07 4.43 -8.32
C LEU A 110 -10.22 5.68 -8.56
N LEU A 111 -9.36 5.65 -9.58
CA LEU A 111 -8.52 6.78 -9.93
C LEU A 111 -9.37 8.00 -10.32
N LEU A 112 -10.36 7.80 -11.19
CA LEU A 112 -11.30 8.85 -11.62
C LEU A 112 -12.10 9.41 -10.42
N THR A 113 -12.55 8.55 -9.51
CA THR A 113 -13.21 9.00 -8.27
C THR A 113 -12.28 9.91 -7.47
N GLY A 114 -11.03 9.51 -7.27
CA GLY A 114 -10.03 10.34 -6.59
C GLY A 114 -9.84 11.69 -7.27
N MET A 115 -9.69 11.71 -8.58
CA MET A 115 -9.50 12.93 -9.37
C MET A 115 -10.70 13.88 -9.32
N VAL A 116 -11.93 13.36 -9.43
CA VAL A 116 -13.16 14.16 -9.34
C VAL A 116 -13.27 14.80 -7.95
N PHE A 117 -13.07 14.03 -6.89
CA PHE A 117 -13.16 14.54 -5.51
C PHE A 117 -12.01 15.50 -5.18
N TYR A 118 -10.80 15.28 -5.70
CA TYR A 118 -9.71 16.25 -5.61
C TYR A 118 -10.07 17.58 -6.28
N THR A 119 -10.53 17.54 -7.52
CA THR A 119 -10.90 18.73 -8.29
C THR A 119 -12.02 19.51 -7.61
N PHE A 120 -13.06 18.81 -7.17
CA PHE A 120 -14.16 19.40 -6.41
C PHE A 120 -13.69 20.03 -5.09
N GLY A 121 -12.87 19.29 -4.34
CA GLY A 121 -12.28 19.79 -3.08
C GLY A 121 -11.46 21.06 -3.31
N LYS A 122 -10.66 21.11 -4.37
CA LYS A 122 -9.86 22.30 -4.70
C LYS A 122 -10.74 23.51 -5.05
N ILE A 123 -11.80 23.31 -5.85
CA ILE A 123 -12.75 24.39 -6.18
C ILE A 123 -13.42 24.92 -4.92
N VAL A 124 -13.92 24.02 -4.04
CA VAL A 124 -14.64 24.41 -2.82
C VAL A 124 -13.73 25.10 -1.81
N MET A 125 -12.49 24.61 -1.64
CA MET A 125 -11.59 25.09 -0.57
C MET A 125 -10.70 26.24 -1.00
N GLU A 126 -10.33 26.33 -2.26
CA GLU A 126 -9.38 27.31 -2.79
C GLU A 126 -10.03 28.31 -3.76
N GLY A 127 -11.26 28.05 -4.22
CA GLY A 127 -11.91 28.84 -5.26
C GLY A 127 -11.19 28.77 -6.62
N LYS A 128 -10.37 27.73 -6.85
CA LYS A 128 -9.49 27.63 -8.02
C LYS A 128 -9.79 26.39 -8.85
N MET A 129 -9.76 26.55 -10.16
CA MET A 129 -9.74 25.44 -11.11
C MET A 129 -8.35 24.81 -11.18
N LEU A 130 -8.26 23.63 -11.80
CA LEU A 130 -6.99 22.99 -12.09
C LEU A 130 -6.15 23.84 -13.03
N CYS A 131 -4.88 24.04 -12.70
CA CYS A 131 -3.94 24.71 -13.58
C CYS A 131 -3.40 23.76 -14.67
N SER A 132 -2.76 24.31 -15.72
CA SER A 132 -2.23 23.54 -16.86
C SER A 132 -1.25 22.44 -16.42
N TRP A 133 -0.44 22.71 -15.37
CA TRP A 133 0.48 21.73 -14.81
C TRP A 133 -0.29 20.54 -14.19
N GLU A 134 -1.30 20.80 -13.36
CA GLU A 134 -2.10 19.75 -12.76
C GLU A 134 -2.84 18.90 -13.81
N LEU A 135 -3.36 19.52 -14.86
CA LEU A 135 -4.00 18.81 -15.97
C LEU A 135 -3.03 17.89 -16.69
N LYS A 136 -1.80 18.35 -16.96
CA LYS A 136 -0.73 17.51 -17.52
C LYS A 136 -0.43 16.31 -16.63
N GLU A 137 -0.21 16.55 -15.34
CA GLU A 137 0.10 15.49 -14.38
C GLU A 137 -1.05 14.50 -14.20
N MET A 138 -2.30 14.97 -14.20
CA MET A 138 -3.48 14.09 -14.21
C MET A 138 -3.56 13.27 -15.48
N GLY A 139 -3.20 13.82 -16.63
CA GLY A 139 -3.10 13.10 -17.90
C GLY A 139 -2.11 11.93 -17.81
N LEU A 140 -0.91 12.16 -17.26
CA LEU A 140 0.07 11.10 -17.03
C LEU A 140 -0.44 10.01 -16.07
N LYS A 141 -1.21 10.40 -15.05
CA LYS A 141 -1.84 9.45 -14.11
C LYS A 141 -2.96 8.65 -14.78
N LEU A 142 -3.75 9.27 -15.67
CA LEU A 142 -4.75 8.54 -16.46
C LEU A 142 -4.11 7.52 -17.40
N LEU A 143 -2.93 7.80 -17.94
CA LEU A 143 -2.15 6.83 -18.72
C LEU A 143 -1.48 5.78 -17.85
N LEU A 144 -1.50 5.91 -16.51
CA LEU A 144 -0.85 5.03 -15.52
C LEU A 144 0.68 4.93 -15.69
N VAL A 145 1.30 5.93 -16.32
CA VAL A 145 2.75 5.97 -16.61
C VAL A 145 3.51 7.03 -15.80
N HIS A 146 2.82 7.81 -14.98
CA HIS A 146 3.37 8.93 -14.22
C HIS A 146 4.58 8.55 -13.33
N THR A 147 4.65 7.31 -12.85
CA THR A 147 5.80 6.82 -12.06
C THR A 147 7.07 6.59 -12.87
N LEU A 148 6.98 6.63 -14.21
CA LEU A 148 8.12 6.52 -15.11
C LEU A 148 8.77 7.88 -15.43
N PHE A 149 8.12 8.98 -15.07
CA PHE A 149 8.60 10.33 -15.32
C PHE A 149 9.13 10.99 -14.04
N PRO A 150 10.28 11.69 -14.11
CA PRO A 150 10.83 12.39 -12.96
C PRO A 150 9.82 13.35 -12.33
N ASN A 151 9.73 13.34 -11.02
CA ASN A 151 8.86 14.21 -10.20
C ASN A 151 7.34 14.05 -10.43
N SER A 152 6.89 13.21 -11.38
CA SER A 152 5.46 13.04 -11.66
C SER A 152 4.79 11.99 -10.77
N GLY A 153 5.55 11.05 -10.22
CA GLY A 153 5.01 9.99 -9.35
C GLY A 153 4.20 10.54 -8.19
N MET A 154 4.78 11.47 -7.44
CA MET A 154 4.18 12.08 -6.24
C MET A 154 3.40 13.37 -6.52
N SER A 155 3.31 13.82 -7.78
CA SER A 155 2.64 15.05 -8.19
C SER A 155 1.14 15.04 -7.87
N VAL A 156 0.52 16.22 -7.73
CA VAL A 156 -0.92 16.46 -7.47
C VAL A 156 -1.38 15.82 -6.16
N CYS A 157 -1.32 14.51 -6.04
CA CYS A 157 -1.68 13.77 -4.84
C CYS A 157 -0.68 12.62 -4.65
N GLY A 158 0.20 12.75 -3.66
CA GLY A 158 1.31 11.82 -3.43
C GLY A 158 0.91 10.35 -3.49
N PRO A 159 -0.06 9.88 -2.68
CA PRO A 159 -0.46 8.46 -2.66
C PRO A 159 -0.87 7.86 -4.01
N TRP A 160 -1.19 8.67 -5.02
CA TRP A 160 -1.62 8.14 -6.32
C TRP A 160 -0.51 7.49 -7.14
N TRP A 161 0.77 7.59 -6.73
CA TRP A 161 1.84 6.81 -7.32
C TRP A 161 1.53 5.31 -7.34
N PHE A 162 0.83 4.83 -6.33
CA PHE A 162 0.45 3.43 -6.18
C PHE A 162 -0.43 2.89 -7.33
N PHE A 163 -1.22 3.74 -8.00
CA PHE A 163 -2.00 3.31 -9.18
C PHE A 163 -1.09 2.89 -10.33
N GLY A 164 -0.01 3.63 -10.58
CA GLY A 164 1.00 3.28 -11.58
C GLY A 164 1.71 1.97 -11.23
N LEU A 165 2.14 1.81 -9.97
CA LEU A 165 2.74 0.58 -9.48
C LEU A 165 1.81 -0.63 -9.65
N VAL A 166 0.56 -0.52 -9.20
CA VAL A 166 -0.41 -1.63 -9.28
C VAL A 166 -0.68 -2.02 -10.73
N PHE A 167 -0.77 -1.05 -11.64
CA PHE A 167 -0.90 -1.33 -13.07
C PHE A 167 0.28 -2.14 -13.62
N GLN A 168 1.52 -1.76 -13.29
CA GLN A 168 2.72 -2.50 -13.70
C GLN A 168 2.72 -3.93 -13.14
N LEU A 169 2.36 -4.10 -11.87
CA LEU A 169 2.25 -5.42 -11.25
C LEU A 169 1.17 -6.27 -11.93
N TYR A 170 0.06 -5.68 -12.39
CA TYR A 170 -0.96 -6.39 -13.16
C TYR A 170 -0.43 -6.82 -14.54
N LEU A 171 0.35 -5.98 -15.22
CA LEU A 171 0.99 -6.33 -16.49
C LEU A 171 1.91 -7.55 -16.35
N LEU A 172 2.70 -7.59 -15.30
CA LEU A 172 3.68 -8.63 -15.03
C LEU A 172 3.04 -9.91 -14.45
N PHE A 173 1.91 -9.79 -13.74
CA PHE A 173 1.30 -10.87 -12.97
C PHE A 173 1.10 -12.17 -13.75
N PRO A 174 0.52 -12.20 -14.98
CA PRO A 174 0.28 -13.46 -15.69
C PRO A 174 1.56 -14.22 -16.03
N LEU A 175 2.66 -13.50 -16.30
CA LEU A 175 3.97 -14.11 -16.52
C LEU A 175 4.52 -14.68 -15.20
N LEU A 176 4.55 -13.88 -14.14
CA LEU A 176 5.01 -14.28 -12.81
C LEU A 176 4.24 -15.50 -12.30
N PHE A 177 2.90 -15.49 -12.46
CA PHE A 177 2.04 -16.58 -12.05
C PHE A 177 2.39 -17.88 -12.81
N ARG A 178 2.59 -17.83 -14.16
CA ARG A 178 2.99 -18.98 -14.97
C ARG A 178 4.34 -19.54 -14.55
N CYS A 179 5.32 -18.68 -14.36
CA CYS A 179 6.67 -19.05 -13.88
C CYS A 179 6.58 -19.77 -12.52
N MET A 180 5.85 -19.17 -11.57
CA MET A 180 5.70 -19.74 -10.23
C MET A 180 4.82 -20.99 -10.20
N LYS A 181 3.81 -21.10 -11.05
CA LYS A 181 3.03 -22.31 -11.21
C LYS A 181 3.91 -23.47 -11.68
N ARG A 182 4.85 -23.23 -12.62
CA ARG A 182 5.72 -24.25 -13.22
C ARG A 182 6.91 -24.61 -12.32
N TRP A 183 7.63 -23.61 -11.83
CA TRP A 183 8.92 -23.80 -11.16
C TRP A 183 8.87 -23.55 -9.64
N ARG A 184 7.72 -23.16 -9.11
CA ARG A 184 7.48 -22.97 -7.67
C ARG A 184 8.53 -22.04 -7.02
N TRP A 185 9.11 -22.49 -5.91
CA TRP A 185 10.11 -21.73 -5.16
C TRP A 185 11.38 -21.42 -5.96
N LYS A 186 11.72 -22.23 -6.96
CA LYS A 186 12.87 -21.92 -7.86
C LYS A 186 12.65 -20.59 -8.59
N ALA A 187 11.45 -20.42 -9.20
CA ALA A 187 11.12 -19.14 -9.85
C ALA A 187 11.09 -17.97 -8.85
N PHE A 188 10.53 -18.18 -7.66
CA PHE A 188 10.51 -17.16 -6.62
C PHE A 188 11.94 -16.67 -6.28
N TRP A 189 12.86 -17.58 -6.03
CA TRP A 189 14.24 -17.22 -5.68
C TRP A 189 14.97 -16.49 -6.83
N VAL A 190 14.78 -16.92 -8.07
CA VAL A 190 15.36 -16.24 -9.23
C VAL A 190 14.81 -14.81 -9.34
N ILE A 191 13.49 -14.64 -9.26
CA ILE A 191 12.87 -13.31 -9.32
C ILE A 191 13.32 -12.44 -8.16
N LEU A 192 13.45 -12.99 -6.96
CA LEU A 192 13.94 -12.30 -5.77
C LEU A 192 15.35 -11.78 -5.97
N VAL A 193 16.26 -12.65 -6.43
CA VAL A 193 17.66 -12.26 -6.71
C VAL A 193 17.73 -11.19 -7.80
N VAL A 194 17.00 -11.35 -8.89
CA VAL A 194 16.96 -10.37 -9.98
C VAL A 194 16.39 -9.04 -9.49
N SER A 195 15.30 -9.05 -8.69
CA SER A 195 14.71 -7.84 -8.15
C SER A 195 15.68 -7.09 -7.24
N TYR A 196 16.31 -7.77 -6.28
CA TYR A 196 17.29 -7.13 -5.41
C TYR A 196 18.55 -6.69 -6.18
N ALA A 197 19.01 -7.45 -7.16
CA ALA A 197 20.11 -7.02 -8.04
C ALA A 197 19.75 -5.71 -8.76
N LEU A 198 18.56 -5.60 -9.32
CA LEU A 198 18.07 -4.35 -9.93
C LEU A 198 18.01 -3.20 -8.90
N ILE A 199 17.49 -3.46 -7.69
CA ILE A 199 17.42 -2.45 -6.63
C ILE A 199 18.83 -1.95 -6.27
N PHE A 200 19.80 -2.85 -6.04
CA PHE A 200 21.14 -2.46 -5.58
C PHE A 200 22.01 -1.89 -6.69
N LEU A 201 21.88 -2.40 -7.94
CA LEU A 201 22.70 -1.92 -9.06
C LEU A 201 22.21 -0.59 -9.63
N PHE A 202 20.88 -0.36 -9.62
CA PHE A 202 20.31 0.77 -10.33
C PHE A 202 19.62 1.81 -9.44
N ARG A 203 19.47 1.55 -8.14
CA ARG A 203 18.83 2.49 -7.21
C ARG A 203 19.52 3.86 -7.21
N GLU A 204 20.85 3.88 -7.03
CA GLU A 204 21.63 5.11 -7.00
C GLU A 204 21.61 5.81 -8.36
N TRP A 205 21.79 5.03 -9.46
CA TRP A 205 21.79 5.59 -10.80
C TRP A 205 20.45 6.20 -11.20
N ILE A 206 19.34 5.52 -10.91
CA ILE A 206 17.99 6.02 -11.21
C ILE A 206 17.64 7.20 -10.28
N HIS A 207 18.06 7.16 -9.02
CA HIS A 207 17.87 8.27 -8.10
C HIS A 207 18.62 9.52 -8.56
N LEU A 208 19.86 9.37 -9.01
CA LEU A 208 20.70 10.47 -9.48
C LEU A 208 20.10 11.19 -10.70
N TYR A 209 19.49 10.45 -11.64
CA TYR A 209 18.98 10.99 -12.90
C TYR A 209 17.46 11.24 -12.90
N HIS A 210 16.69 10.49 -12.12
CA HIS A 210 15.23 10.46 -12.22
C HIS A 210 14.50 10.51 -10.86
N GLY A 211 15.18 10.85 -9.78
CA GLY A 211 14.59 10.84 -8.45
C GLY A 211 14.22 9.43 -7.96
N GLU A 212 13.25 9.30 -7.09
CA GLU A 212 12.87 8.06 -6.38
C GLU A 212 12.15 7.03 -7.28
N VAL A 213 12.40 7.04 -8.59
CA VAL A 213 11.57 6.33 -9.60
C VAL A 213 11.58 4.82 -9.39
N LEU A 214 12.71 4.20 -9.01
CA LEU A 214 12.78 2.74 -8.91
C LEU A 214 11.83 2.18 -7.85
N MET A 215 11.77 2.83 -6.67
CA MET A 215 10.93 2.40 -5.56
C MET A 215 9.45 2.76 -5.72
N GLN A 216 9.10 3.57 -6.73
CA GLN A 216 7.71 3.83 -7.11
C GLN A 216 7.21 2.86 -8.19
N ASN A 217 8.05 1.91 -8.64
CA ASN A 217 7.76 1.02 -9.75
C ASN A 217 7.90 -0.46 -9.38
N ALA A 218 7.41 -1.34 -10.25
CA ALA A 218 7.34 -2.78 -10.01
C ALA A 218 8.67 -3.43 -9.57
N PRO A 219 9.84 -3.10 -10.12
CA PRO A 219 11.10 -3.72 -9.69
C PRO A 219 11.36 -3.59 -8.18
N GLY A 220 11.03 -2.45 -7.58
CA GLY A 220 11.19 -2.21 -6.14
C GLY A 220 10.25 -3.05 -5.26
N HIS A 221 9.20 -3.64 -5.83
CA HIS A 221 8.12 -4.29 -5.10
C HIS A 221 7.80 -5.72 -5.56
N LEU A 222 8.59 -6.29 -6.47
CA LEU A 222 8.43 -7.69 -6.88
C LEU A 222 8.61 -8.69 -5.73
N PRO A 223 9.53 -8.51 -4.77
CA PRO A 223 9.73 -9.48 -3.69
C PRO A 223 8.46 -9.80 -2.90
N GLU A 224 7.78 -8.78 -2.37
CA GLU A 224 6.57 -8.97 -1.56
C GLU A 224 5.37 -9.40 -2.40
N PHE A 225 5.25 -8.89 -3.64
CA PHE A 225 4.20 -9.33 -4.56
C PHE A 225 4.33 -10.81 -4.92
N CYS A 226 5.55 -11.24 -5.23
CA CYS A 226 5.87 -12.62 -5.55
C CYS A 226 5.73 -13.56 -4.34
N LEU A 227 6.09 -13.09 -3.14
CA LEU A 227 5.80 -13.84 -1.92
C LEU A 227 4.29 -14.10 -1.78
N GLY A 228 3.45 -13.08 -2.05
CA GLY A 228 2.00 -13.24 -2.07
C GLY A 228 1.53 -14.33 -3.04
N ILE A 229 2.04 -14.33 -4.27
CA ILE A 229 1.74 -15.38 -5.26
C ILE A 229 2.18 -16.75 -4.75
N MET A 230 3.39 -16.88 -4.19
CA MET A 230 3.90 -18.14 -3.68
C MET A 230 3.12 -18.68 -2.49
N MET A 231 2.67 -17.79 -1.60
CA MET A 231 1.84 -18.20 -0.47
C MET A 231 0.49 -18.80 -0.93
N ALA A 232 -0.08 -18.30 -2.03
CA ALA A 232 -1.28 -18.91 -2.62
C ALA A 232 -1.05 -20.38 -3.05
N PHE A 233 0.16 -20.73 -3.49
CA PHE A 233 0.55 -22.08 -3.81
C PHE A 233 1.04 -22.94 -2.62
N SER A 234 1.15 -22.35 -1.44
CA SER A 234 1.79 -22.94 -0.27
C SER A 234 0.81 -23.35 0.83
N LYS A 235 -0.49 -23.41 0.52
CA LYS A 235 -1.49 -23.92 1.46
C LYS A 235 -1.08 -25.30 1.97
N ASP A 236 -1.28 -25.54 3.26
CA ASP A 236 -0.96 -26.76 4.01
C ASP A 236 0.54 -27.14 4.05
N LYS A 237 1.42 -26.19 3.65
CA LYS A 237 2.87 -26.34 3.79
C LYS A 237 3.37 -25.90 5.16
N ARG A 238 4.41 -26.57 5.63
CA ARG A 238 5.05 -26.25 6.91
C ARG A 238 5.84 -24.94 6.81
N LEU A 239 5.58 -24.02 7.74
CA LEU A 239 6.35 -22.79 7.95
C LEU A 239 7.47 -23.11 8.97
N HIS A 240 8.72 -22.94 8.57
CA HIS A 240 9.86 -23.12 9.43
C HIS A 240 10.14 -21.83 10.22
N TRP A 241 10.27 -21.94 11.53
CA TRP A 241 10.53 -20.79 12.42
C TRP A 241 11.82 -20.02 12.07
N GLY A 242 12.79 -20.70 11.43
CA GLY A 242 13.99 -20.05 10.91
C GLY A 242 13.70 -18.89 9.94
N TRP A 243 12.64 -18.99 9.14
CA TRP A 243 12.23 -17.88 8.27
C TRP A 243 11.69 -16.69 9.06
N LEU A 244 10.97 -16.92 10.14
CA LEU A 244 10.55 -15.85 11.04
C LEU A 244 11.74 -15.18 11.71
N LEU A 245 12.68 -15.97 12.25
CA LEU A 245 13.88 -15.44 12.88
C LEU A 245 14.71 -14.60 11.88
N LEU A 246 14.96 -15.13 10.69
CA LEU A 246 15.65 -14.40 9.62
C LEU A 246 14.92 -13.10 9.25
N ALA A 247 13.60 -13.16 9.11
CA ALA A 247 12.79 -11.99 8.78
C ALA A 247 12.84 -10.93 9.90
N LEU A 248 12.80 -11.33 11.17
CA LEU A 248 12.94 -10.40 12.30
C LEU A 248 14.32 -9.76 12.31
N VAL A 249 15.38 -10.53 12.10
CA VAL A 249 16.74 -10.00 12.03
C VAL A 249 16.89 -9.02 10.88
N LEU A 250 16.44 -9.38 9.66
CA LEU A 250 16.53 -8.51 8.50
C LEU A 250 15.63 -7.27 8.62
N PHE A 251 14.48 -7.39 9.27
CA PHE A 251 13.61 -6.25 9.52
C PHE A 251 14.27 -5.24 10.48
N VAL A 252 14.81 -5.72 11.59
CA VAL A 252 15.53 -4.86 12.55
C VAL A 252 16.76 -4.27 11.89
N TRP A 253 17.63 -5.12 11.33
CA TRP A 253 18.89 -4.68 10.73
C TRP A 253 18.69 -3.67 9.58
N GLY A 254 17.67 -3.90 8.74
CA GLY A 254 17.36 -3.01 7.63
C GLY A 254 16.92 -1.61 8.05
N ASN A 255 16.34 -1.46 9.24
CA ASN A 255 16.04 -0.13 9.78
C ASN A 255 17.30 0.61 10.28
N PHE A 256 18.35 -0.11 10.69
CA PHE A 256 19.61 0.50 11.12
C PHE A 256 20.63 0.69 9.98
N ALA A 257 20.55 -0.13 8.94
CA ALA A 257 21.50 -0.15 7.85
C ALA A 257 20.81 0.11 6.49
N PRO A 258 21.01 1.29 5.87
CA PRO A 258 20.29 1.69 4.64
C PRO A 258 20.45 0.72 3.48
N GLY A 259 21.61 0.06 3.38
CA GLY A 259 21.83 -1.00 2.37
C GLY A 259 20.94 -2.21 2.52
N PHE A 260 20.44 -2.48 3.73
CA PHE A 260 19.53 -3.60 4.03
C PHE A 260 18.04 -3.18 4.06
N TYR A 261 17.75 -1.89 3.96
CA TYR A 261 16.39 -1.37 4.03
C TYR A 261 15.40 -2.04 3.07
N PRO A 262 15.73 -2.31 1.78
CA PRO A 262 14.79 -2.98 0.88
C PRO A 262 14.35 -4.37 1.35
N PHE A 263 15.16 -5.06 2.17
CA PHE A 263 14.79 -6.36 2.74
C PHE A 263 13.70 -6.26 3.81
N THR A 264 13.51 -5.09 4.44
CA THR A 264 12.47 -4.89 5.45
C THR A 264 11.06 -5.14 4.89
N PHE A 265 10.83 -4.85 3.61
CA PHE A 265 9.55 -5.00 2.94
C PHE A 265 9.11 -6.46 2.85
N LEU A 266 10.00 -7.30 2.32
CA LEU A 266 9.75 -8.74 2.27
C LEU A 266 9.68 -9.34 3.67
N SER A 267 10.57 -8.91 4.57
CA SER A 267 10.62 -9.40 5.96
C SER A 267 9.33 -9.14 6.71
N LEU A 268 8.76 -7.94 6.58
CA LEU A 268 7.45 -7.63 7.17
C LEU A 268 6.35 -8.56 6.64
N CYS A 269 6.34 -8.85 5.34
CA CYS A 269 5.34 -9.76 4.77
C CYS A 269 5.50 -11.19 5.32
N VAL A 270 6.74 -11.67 5.49
CA VAL A 270 7.02 -12.98 6.15
C VAL A 270 6.54 -12.95 7.60
N ILE A 271 6.89 -11.94 8.39
CA ILE A 271 6.42 -11.77 9.77
C ILE A 271 4.89 -11.80 9.81
N THR A 272 4.22 -11.08 8.90
CA THR A 272 2.76 -11.04 8.81
C THR A 272 2.15 -12.42 8.56
N VAL A 273 2.79 -13.26 7.74
CA VAL A 273 2.32 -14.65 7.55
C VAL A 273 2.30 -15.41 8.88
N PHE A 274 3.35 -15.31 9.66
CA PHE A 274 3.43 -15.99 10.98
C PHE A 274 2.46 -15.40 12.00
N VAL A 275 2.33 -14.07 12.04
CA VAL A 275 1.39 -13.39 12.95
C VAL A 275 -0.05 -13.81 12.66
N VAL A 276 -0.47 -13.76 11.39
CA VAL A 276 -1.84 -14.15 11.01
C VAL A 276 -2.11 -15.62 11.32
N GLU A 277 -1.17 -16.53 11.03
CA GLU A 277 -1.33 -17.95 11.40
C GLU A 277 -1.32 -18.17 12.91
N GLY A 278 -0.59 -17.36 13.66
CA GLY A 278 -0.60 -17.38 15.13
C GLY A 278 -1.95 -16.92 15.69
N VAL A 279 -2.47 -15.80 15.19
CA VAL A 279 -3.78 -15.26 15.59
C VAL A 279 -4.91 -16.25 15.30
N LYS A 280 -4.93 -16.90 14.13
CA LYS A 280 -5.95 -17.91 13.76
C LYS A 280 -6.00 -19.11 14.72
N ARG A 281 -4.90 -19.40 15.41
CA ARG A 281 -4.79 -20.54 16.37
C ARG A 281 -4.99 -20.13 17.81
N SER A 282 -4.99 -18.82 18.05
CA SER A 282 -5.09 -18.28 19.40
C SER A 282 -6.55 -17.97 19.77
N PRO A 283 -6.86 -17.84 21.08
CA PRO A 283 -8.13 -17.32 21.55
C PRO A 283 -8.45 -15.90 21.06
N LEU A 284 -7.44 -15.17 20.55
CA LEU A 284 -7.58 -13.81 20.03
C LEU A 284 -8.53 -13.73 18.81
N GLU A 285 -8.78 -14.84 18.12
CA GLU A 285 -9.81 -14.85 17.06
C GLU A 285 -11.25 -14.81 17.64
N ARG A 286 -11.40 -15.11 18.94
CA ARG A 286 -12.67 -15.11 19.68
C ARG A 286 -12.88 -13.79 20.42
N LYS A 287 -13.87 -13.71 21.32
CA LYS A 287 -14.04 -12.58 22.25
C LYS A 287 -12.77 -12.40 23.12
N PRO A 288 -12.29 -11.16 23.39
CA PRO A 288 -12.92 -9.85 23.21
C PRO A 288 -12.55 -9.12 21.90
N PHE A 289 -11.63 -9.65 21.08
CA PHE A 289 -11.10 -8.95 19.91
C PHE A 289 -12.01 -8.98 18.66
N HIS A 290 -13.19 -9.60 18.76
CA HIS A 290 -14.13 -9.70 17.63
C HIS A 290 -14.54 -8.34 17.06
N PHE A 291 -14.68 -7.32 17.91
CA PHE A 291 -14.96 -5.95 17.48
C PHE A 291 -13.81 -5.39 16.61
N LEU A 292 -12.58 -5.50 17.08
CA LEU A 292 -11.39 -5.04 16.34
C LEU A 292 -11.31 -5.71 14.96
N TRP A 293 -11.48 -7.03 14.88
CA TRP A 293 -11.46 -7.76 13.60
C TRP A 293 -12.59 -7.32 12.67
N SER A 294 -13.74 -6.98 13.20
CA SER A 294 -14.88 -6.48 12.42
C SER A 294 -14.61 -5.08 11.87
N VAL A 295 -14.02 -4.20 12.67
CA VAL A 295 -13.57 -2.86 12.25
C VAL A 295 -12.52 -2.96 11.15
N LEU A 296 -11.47 -3.76 11.35
CA LEU A 296 -10.43 -3.96 10.35
C LEU A 296 -11.01 -4.53 9.04
N ARG A 297 -11.90 -5.52 9.12
CA ARG A 297 -12.57 -6.08 7.94
C ARG A 297 -13.40 -5.03 7.20
N TYR A 298 -14.13 -4.18 7.92
CA TYR A 298 -14.91 -3.10 7.34
C TYR A 298 -14.03 -2.12 6.56
N PHE A 299 -12.97 -1.61 7.17
CA PHE A 299 -12.02 -0.71 6.49
C PHE A 299 -11.25 -1.40 5.38
N GLY A 300 -10.96 -2.70 5.52
CA GLY A 300 -10.38 -3.51 4.45
C GLY A 300 -11.25 -3.57 3.19
N GLY A 301 -12.59 -3.60 3.35
CA GLY A 301 -13.55 -3.49 2.24
C GLY A 301 -13.54 -2.13 1.55
N LEU A 302 -13.27 -1.06 2.29
CA LEU A 302 -13.22 0.32 1.80
C LEU A 302 -11.80 0.77 1.40
N SER A 303 -10.79 -0.08 1.59
CA SER A 303 -9.38 0.29 1.53
C SER A 303 -8.97 1.03 0.27
N MET A 304 -9.47 0.63 -0.90
CA MET A 304 -9.11 1.27 -2.17
C MET A 304 -9.77 2.65 -2.33
N LEU A 305 -10.98 2.86 -1.81
CA LEU A 305 -11.61 4.19 -1.79
C LEU A 305 -10.87 5.14 -0.85
N PHE A 306 -10.52 4.66 0.35
CA PHE A 306 -9.67 5.42 1.27
C PHE A 306 -8.37 5.81 0.60
N PHE A 307 -7.74 4.85 -0.09
CA PHE A 307 -6.48 5.10 -0.81
C PHE A 307 -6.63 6.19 -1.87
N ALA A 308 -7.74 6.21 -2.60
CA ALA A 308 -8.00 7.19 -3.66
C ALA A 308 -8.19 8.63 -3.11
N VAL A 309 -8.78 8.79 -1.91
CA VAL A 309 -9.20 10.10 -1.41
C VAL A 309 -8.36 10.67 -0.26
N HIS A 310 -7.63 9.85 0.53
CA HIS A 310 -6.99 10.34 1.76
C HIS A 310 -5.88 11.35 1.53
N GLY A 311 -5.15 11.26 0.43
CA GLY A 311 -3.91 12.02 0.24
C GLY A 311 -4.08 13.53 0.21
N PHE A 312 -5.10 14.04 -0.47
CA PHE A 312 -5.35 15.47 -0.59
C PHE A 312 -6.15 16.05 0.59
N LEU A 313 -6.94 15.22 1.28
CA LEU A 313 -7.76 15.66 2.42
C LEU A 313 -6.94 16.03 3.66
N ARG A 314 -5.67 15.63 3.73
CA ARG A 314 -4.80 15.97 4.86
C ARG A 314 -4.46 17.46 4.93
N ILE A 315 -4.30 18.13 3.77
CA ILE A 315 -3.79 19.50 3.70
C ILE A 315 -4.61 20.49 4.52
N PRO A 316 -5.96 20.56 4.39
CA PRO A 316 -6.76 21.48 5.16
C PRO A 316 -6.72 21.20 6.67
N VAL A 317 -6.71 19.92 7.05
CA VAL A 317 -6.67 19.53 8.47
C VAL A 317 -5.31 19.88 9.09
N LEU A 318 -4.21 19.68 8.36
CA LEU A 318 -2.86 20.04 8.81
C LEU A 318 -2.69 21.55 8.99
N LYS A 319 -3.33 22.37 8.15
CA LYS A 319 -3.30 23.84 8.34
C LYS A 319 -3.89 24.26 9.69
N VAL A 320 -4.98 23.63 10.11
CA VAL A 320 -5.62 23.89 11.41
C VAL A 320 -4.82 23.23 12.54
N ALA A 321 -4.33 22.03 12.35
CA ALA A 321 -3.55 21.29 13.34
C ALA A 321 -2.23 21.98 13.70
N GLY A 322 -1.60 22.68 12.75
CA GLY A 322 -0.36 23.41 12.98
C GLY A 322 -0.49 24.68 13.87
N TRP A 323 -1.70 25.07 14.26
CA TRP A 323 -1.93 26.21 15.16
C TRP A 323 -1.77 25.87 16.63
N THR A 324 -1.72 24.60 16.98
CA THR A 324 -1.58 24.11 18.35
C THR A 324 -0.53 23.02 18.44
N THR A 325 0.06 22.87 19.63
CA THR A 325 1.07 21.86 19.92
C THR A 325 0.58 20.94 21.04
N GLY A 326 0.98 19.68 20.99
CA GLY A 326 0.73 18.70 22.04
C GLY A 326 0.09 17.40 21.55
N ALA A 327 0.48 16.31 22.20
CA ALA A 327 0.16 14.94 21.80
C ALA A 327 -1.36 14.68 21.65
N TRP A 328 -2.16 15.16 22.59
CA TRP A 328 -3.60 15.02 22.53
C TRP A 328 -4.23 15.72 21.34
N TRP A 329 -3.73 16.90 21.01
CA TRP A 329 -4.21 17.64 19.85
C TRP A 329 -3.84 16.94 18.55
N HIS A 330 -2.63 16.39 18.44
CA HIS A 330 -2.20 15.64 17.28
C HIS A 330 -3.06 14.39 17.08
N VAL A 331 -3.38 13.66 18.14
CA VAL A 331 -4.29 12.51 18.08
C VAL A 331 -5.72 12.93 17.71
N CYS A 332 -6.26 13.98 18.34
CA CYS A 332 -7.60 14.48 18.01
C CYS A 332 -7.69 14.95 16.55
N SER A 333 -6.71 15.69 16.07
CA SER A 333 -6.68 16.15 14.67
C SER A 333 -6.55 14.97 13.69
N ALA A 334 -5.78 13.94 14.03
CA ALA A 334 -5.69 12.71 13.23
C ALA A 334 -7.01 11.95 13.17
N LEU A 335 -7.76 11.90 14.28
CA LEU A 335 -9.11 11.31 14.31
C LEU A 335 -10.11 12.12 13.49
N ILE A 336 -10.07 13.45 13.56
CA ILE A 336 -10.88 14.35 12.73
C ILE A 336 -10.56 14.10 11.25
N TYR A 337 -9.27 14.10 10.89
CA TYR A 337 -8.83 13.78 9.54
C TYR A 337 -9.36 12.42 9.07
N PHE A 338 -9.22 11.39 9.90
CA PHE A 338 -9.72 10.05 9.59
C PHE A 338 -11.25 10.03 9.37
N LEU A 339 -12.03 10.75 10.19
CA LEU A 339 -13.48 10.86 10.03
C LEU A 339 -13.85 11.59 8.73
N ILE A 340 -13.12 12.62 8.35
CA ILE A 340 -13.28 13.32 7.07
C ILE A 340 -12.99 12.37 5.90
N VAL A 341 -11.88 11.63 5.94
CA VAL A 341 -11.55 10.64 4.92
C VAL A 341 -12.64 9.58 4.81
N TRP A 342 -13.14 9.08 5.94
CA TRP A 342 -14.22 8.10 5.96
C TRP A 342 -15.52 8.66 5.36
N ALA A 343 -15.93 9.85 5.76
CA ALA A 343 -17.14 10.50 5.24
C ALA A 343 -17.04 10.72 3.72
N ILE A 344 -15.91 11.23 3.23
CA ILE A 344 -15.67 11.45 1.80
C ILE A 344 -15.60 10.11 1.05
N ALA A 345 -14.96 9.07 1.59
CA ALA A 345 -14.94 7.75 0.98
C ALA A 345 -16.37 7.16 0.87
N MET A 346 -17.22 7.37 1.88
CA MET A 346 -18.61 6.94 1.85
C MET A 346 -19.43 7.74 0.83
N ALA A 347 -19.22 9.05 0.70
CA ALA A 347 -19.84 9.88 -0.32
C ALA A 347 -19.35 9.51 -1.75
N ALA A 348 -18.09 9.11 -1.89
CA ALA A 348 -17.51 8.69 -3.15
C ALA A 348 -17.96 7.29 -3.61
N LYS A 349 -18.37 6.43 -2.68
CA LYS A 349 -18.73 5.04 -2.97
C LYS A 349 -19.85 4.88 -4.00
N PRO A 350 -20.99 5.59 -3.94
CA PRO A 350 -22.06 5.48 -4.94
C PRO A 350 -21.55 5.86 -6.36
N PHE A 351 -20.73 6.90 -6.46
CA PHE A 351 -20.15 7.34 -7.72
C PHE A 351 -19.20 6.27 -8.30
N TYR A 352 -18.33 5.71 -7.47
CA TYR A 352 -17.47 4.60 -7.85
C TYR A 352 -18.27 3.38 -8.34
N GLU A 353 -19.30 2.96 -7.58
CA GLU A 353 -20.14 1.82 -7.95
C GLU A 353 -20.95 2.07 -9.23
N PHE A 354 -21.40 3.32 -9.45
CA PHE A 354 -22.04 3.72 -10.70
C PHE A 354 -21.10 3.53 -11.89
N MET A 355 -19.86 4.02 -11.81
CA MET A 355 -18.87 3.87 -12.88
C MET A 355 -18.54 2.40 -13.17
N VAL A 356 -18.37 1.58 -12.14
CA VAL A 356 -18.12 0.13 -12.32
C VAL A 356 -19.29 -0.51 -13.06
N ARG A 357 -20.53 -0.25 -12.66
CA ARG A 357 -21.73 -0.77 -13.33
C ARG A 357 -21.83 -0.35 -14.80
N GLN A 358 -21.48 0.89 -15.14
CA GLN A 358 -21.48 1.34 -16.53
C GLN A 358 -20.45 0.60 -17.39
N LEU A 359 -19.23 0.43 -16.86
CA LEU A 359 -18.16 -0.32 -17.56
C LEU A 359 -18.52 -1.81 -17.77
N ASP A 360 -19.22 -2.42 -16.82
CA ASP A 360 -19.67 -3.83 -16.96
C ASP A 360 -20.78 -3.95 -18.02
N ARG A 361 -21.71 -3.00 -18.11
CA ARG A 361 -22.75 -2.94 -19.15
C ARG A 361 -22.18 -2.80 -20.57
N ILE A 362 -21.15 -1.95 -20.73
CA ILE A 362 -20.48 -1.77 -22.03
C ILE A 362 -19.79 -3.08 -22.45
N GLY A 363 -19.15 -3.78 -21.50
CA GLY A 363 -18.48 -5.04 -21.78
C GLY A 363 -19.42 -6.21 -22.13
N SER A 364 -20.64 -6.22 -21.61
CA SER A 364 -21.63 -7.25 -21.94
C SER A 364 -22.24 -7.08 -23.35
N LYS A 365 -22.42 -5.83 -23.82
CA LYS A 365 -22.92 -5.54 -25.17
C LYS A 365 -21.92 -5.87 -26.29
N GLN A 366 -20.63 -6.01 -25.99
CA GLN A 366 -19.61 -6.40 -26.98
C GLN A 366 -19.44 -7.92 -27.11
N GLN A 367 -20.10 -8.71 -26.26
CA GLN A 367 -20.05 -10.16 -26.30
C GLN A 367 -21.36 -10.80 -26.82
N SER A 368 -22.39 -10.01 -27.03
CA SER A 368 -23.63 -10.35 -27.74
C SER A 368 -23.53 -9.93 -29.22
#